data_bdeb01b1a22050529c90ea36b57618b2
#
_entry.id   bdeb01b1a22050529c90ea36b57618b2
#
_cell.length_a   1.000
_cell.length_b   1.000
_cell.length_c   1.000
_cell.angle_alpha   90.00
_cell.angle_beta   90.00
_cell.angle_gamma   90.00
#
_symmetry.space_group_name_H-M   'P 1'
#
loop_
_entity.id
_entity.type
_entity.pdbx_description
1 polymer ?
#
loop_
_entity_poly.entity_id
_entity_poly.type
_entity_poly.pdbx_seq_one_letter_code
_entity_poly.pdbx_strand_id
1 'polypeptide(L)'
;MTFDSTDVAQATSGGRLLPLYKFLAGSSLVAAGLASTLAPAFAADDLWTRQRASGDWGGTRSEWKEAGIDLRYNYVSETATVLDGGYDPDRTARYSDQHLFGGLFDLDKLFGWSDAEFKITITSRYGKDITVDRITDPRARSIGSSVQEIYGFGQTWRFTHLFYRQQFLDKKLDVKIGRMPMGDDVDVFGCSFVNLAFCGALAARATGIWFNWPISQYGLRLRWNFSPEWYAQSAVFAFQPKHVEHGNGLKFGESRKSNVYLNEIGYMPKLGEQKLPGTYLLGAYYSSGMARDQLYDDNGDPAILSGEPLRVHSGRHGAWLMLKQQVATHGGSVKRGPSLFLHLTGNDQDTARMDYQIQAGFTDMGLFDARPQDEIGFAVSKMHLNSRYTRRQELQNQLRGVSDYDDPLYQPVQTAEYAAELFYGYKPSPWLLLQPGLQYLHQPGGIDEVDDATVLSFKISATF
;
A
#
# COMPACT_ATOMS: atom_id res chain seq x y z
N MET A 1 24.29 23.68 36.41
CA MET A 1 24.70 25.08 36.26
C MET A 1 23.56 25.82 35.58
N THR A 2 22.82 26.54 36.35
CA THR A 2 21.79 27.53 36.07
C THR A 2 22.37 28.78 35.44
N PHE A 3 21.63 29.41 34.51
CA PHE A 3 21.54 30.85 34.23
C PHE A 3 20.45 31.00 33.15
N ASP A 4 19.51 31.63 33.39
CA ASP A 4 18.59 32.71 33.73
C ASP A 4 18.70 33.91 32.76
N SER A 5 17.53 34.23 32.24
CA SER A 5 16.78 35.44 31.88
C SER A 5 17.39 36.61 31.10
N THR A 6 16.51 37.10 30.22
CA THR A 6 16.19 38.51 29.82
C THR A 6 17.18 39.26 28.94
N ASP A 7 16.73 39.72 27.75
CA ASP A 7 16.37 41.11 27.52
C ASP A 7 15.70 41.40 26.16
N VAL A 8 14.82 42.36 26.19
CA VAL A 8 13.96 42.95 25.18
C VAL A 8 14.74 43.94 24.32
N ALA A 9 14.51 43.99 23.02
CA ALA A 9 14.61 45.22 22.24
C ALA A 9 13.74 45.21 20.99
N GLN A 10 12.82 46.15 20.90
CA GLN A 10 11.97 46.51 19.76
C GLN A 10 12.76 47.01 18.56
N ALA A 11 12.34 46.68 17.35
CA ALA A 11 12.52 47.52 16.18
C ALA A 11 11.31 47.34 15.22
N THR A 12 10.61 48.44 15.08
CA THR A 12 9.49 48.68 14.15
C THR A 12 9.99 48.85 12.72
N SER A 13 9.36 48.19 11.74
CA SER A 13 9.17 48.74 10.40
C SER A 13 8.02 48.03 9.69
N GLY A 14 7.10 48.85 9.17
CA GLY A 14 5.81 48.45 8.64
C GLY A 14 5.91 47.86 7.25
N GLY A 15 5.16 46.78 7.06
CA GLY A 15 4.80 46.20 5.77
C GLY A 15 3.34 45.79 5.83
N ARG A 16 2.53 46.39 5.00
CA ARG A 16 1.08 46.13 4.89
C ARG A 16 0.85 44.69 4.44
N LEU A 17 0.40 43.85 5.35
CA LEU A 17 -0.20 42.55 5.05
C LEU A 17 -1.71 42.75 4.89
N LEU A 18 -2.25 42.47 3.72
CA LEU A 18 -3.69 42.33 3.47
C LEU A 18 -4.28 41.21 4.32
N PRO A 19 -5.45 41.37 4.90
CA PRO A 19 -5.99 40.42 5.89
C PRO A 19 -6.65 39.22 5.20
N LEU A 20 -6.02 38.05 5.31
CA LEU A 20 -6.53 36.75 4.87
C LEU A 20 -7.57 36.12 5.84
N TYR A 21 -8.06 36.83 6.84
CA TYR A 21 -8.97 36.27 7.86
C TYR A 21 -10.44 36.68 7.73
N LYS A 22 -10.88 37.12 6.57
CA LYS A 22 -12.33 37.34 6.30
C LYS A 22 -13.08 36.08 5.85
N PHE A 23 -12.45 34.91 5.84
CA PHE A 23 -13.10 33.64 5.42
C PHE A 23 -13.49 32.69 6.58
N LEU A 24 -13.23 33.03 7.83
CA LEU A 24 -13.52 32.16 8.98
C LEU A 24 -14.51 32.74 10.01
N ALA A 25 -15.23 33.79 9.68
CA ALA A 25 -16.22 34.37 10.59
C ALA A 25 -17.62 34.49 9.94
N GLY A 26 -18.16 33.33 9.48
CA GLY A 26 -19.47 33.27 8.84
C GLY A 26 -20.27 32.00 9.09
N SER A 27 -20.01 31.26 10.15
CA SER A 27 -20.72 30.00 10.44
C SER A 27 -21.40 29.95 11.81
N SER A 28 -22.04 31.02 12.23
CA SER A 28 -22.94 30.93 13.38
C SER A 28 -24.00 31.98 13.19
N LEU A 29 -25.23 31.58 12.84
CA LEU A 29 -26.50 32.32 12.75
C LEU A 29 -27.16 32.25 11.36
N VAL A 30 -27.61 31.05 10.93
CA VAL A 30 -28.84 30.92 10.10
C VAL A 30 -29.51 29.59 10.50
N ALA A 31 -30.08 29.55 11.65
CA ALA A 31 -31.02 28.52 12.07
C ALA A 31 -32.25 29.20 12.68
N ALA A 32 -32.99 29.97 11.89
CA ALA A 32 -34.40 30.29 12.13
C ALA A 32 -34.92 31.15 10.96
N GLY A 33 -35.78 30.58 10.14
CA GLY A 33 -36.66 31.35 9.26
C GLY A 33 -36.41 31.16 7.77
N LEU A 34 -36.82 30.02 7.22
CA LEU A 34 -37.29 29.89 5.83
C LEU A 34 -38.24 28.68 5.76
N ALA A 35 -39.44 28.89 6.24
CA ALA A 35 -40.56 28.07 5.81
C ALA A 35 -41.05 28.64 4.46
N SER A 36 -41.29 27.69 3.50
CA SER A 36 -42.04 27.91 2.27
C SER A 36 -41.38 28.74 1.15
N THR A 37 -40.39 28.14 0.44
CA THR A 37 -40.35 28.25 -0.99
C THR A 37 -40.27 26.81 -1.56
N LEU A 38 -41.11 26.49 -2.55
CA LEU A 38 -41.13 25.25 -3.29
C LEU A 38 -39.74 24.97 -3.89
N ALA A 39 -38.90 24.31 -3.10
CA ALA A 39 -37.71 23.69 -3.65
C ALA A 39 -38.18 22.63 -4.67
N PRO A 40 -37.62 22.57 -5.89
CA PRO A 40 -37.84 21.41 -6.74
C PRO A 40 -37.48 20.19 -5.90
N ALA A 41 -38.40 19.19 -5.87
CA ALA A 41 -38.14 17.92 -5.23
C ALA A 41 -36.97 17.29 -6.00
N PHE A 42 -35.74 17.54 -5.55
CA PHE A 42 -34.61 16.71 -5.91
C PHE A 42 -35.02 15.30 -5.47
N ALA A 43 -35.14 14.38 -6.43
CA ALA A 43 -35.36 12.98 -6.15
C ALA A 43 -34.36 12.58 -5.09
N ALA A 44 -34.83 12.19 -3.91
CA ALA A 44 -33.94 11.81 -2.81
C ALA A 44 -33.00 10.73 -3.33
N ASP A 45 -31.73 11.07 -3.46
CA ASP A 45 -30.70 10.17 -3.98
C ASP A 45 -30.71 8.93 -3.07
N ASP A 46 -31.18 7.79 -3.60
CA ASP A 46 -31.42 6.60 -2.80
C ASP A 46 -30.08 6.10 -2.23
N LEU A 47 -30.01 5.95 -0.91
CA LEU A 47 -28.83 5.51 -0.19
C LEU A 47 -28.18 4.25 -0.81
N TRP A 48 -28.99 3.33 -1.29
CA TRP A 48 -28.50 2.05 -1.78
C TRP A 48 -27.99 2.05 -3.23
N THR A 49 -28.35 3.06 -4.01
CA THR A 49 -28.01 3.16 -5.43
C THR A 49 -26.96 4.23 -5.73
N ARG A 50 -26.77 5.21 -4.83
CA ARG A 50 -25.82 6.29 -5.01
C ARG A 50 -24.37 5.81 -4.95
N GLN A 51 -23.47 6.54 -5.60
CA GLN A 51 -22.05 6.17 -5.72
C GLN A 51 -21.23 6.41 -4.45
N ARG A 52 -21.71 7.27 -3.55
CA ARG A 52 -21.00 7.70 -2.34
C ARG A 52 -21.98 7.79 -1.17
N ALA A 53 -21.55 7.36 0.01
CA ALA A 53 -22.38 7.38 1.22
C ALA A 53 -22.93 8.77 1.57
N SER A 54 -22.17 9.82 1.35
CA SER A 54 -22.57 11.21 1.61
C SER A 54 -23.40 11.85 0.48
N GLY A 55 -23.70 11.12 -0.62
CA GLY A 55 -24.47 11.63 -1.76
C GLY A 55 -23.78 12.76 -2.54
N ASP A 56 -24.58 13.54 -3.25
CA ASP A 56 -24.10 14.63 -4.13
C ASP A 56 -24.23 16.03 -3.51
N TRP A 57 -24.57 16.14 -2.22
CA TRP A 57 -24.72 17.41 -1.48
C TRP A 57 -25.66 18.41 -2.19
N GLY A 58 -26.78 17.90 -2.73
CA GLY A 58 -27.72 18.72 -3.48
C GLY A 58 -27.21 19.22 -4.83
N GLY A 59 -26.27 18.53 -5.46
CA GLY A 59 -25.67 18.90 -6.74
C GLY A 59 -24.26 19.52 -6.63
N THR A 60 -23.92 20.07 -5.47
CA THR A 60 -22.67 20.82 -5.27
C THR A 60 -21.42 19.99 -5.56
N ARG A 61 -21.41 18.69 -5.24
CA ARG A 61 -20.27 17.82 -5.54
C ARG A 61 -20.08 17.66 -7.05
N SER A 62 -21.17 17.44 -7.79
CA SER A 62 -21.14 17.35 -9.25
C SER A 62 -20.67 18.66 -9.87
N GLU A 63 -21.17 19.80 -9.39
CA GLU A 63 -20.71 21.12 -9.84
C GLU A 63 -19.19 21.31 -9.63
N TRP A 64 -18.68 20.96 -8.44
CA TRP A 64 -17.23 21.03 -8.17
C TRP A 64 -16.42 20.12 -9.07
N LYS A 65 -16.90 18.90 -9.31
CA LYS A 65 -16.23 17.95 -10.19
C LYS A 65 -16.23 18.43 -11.65
N GLU A 66 -17.30 19.04 -12.11
CA GLU A 66 -17.37 19.68 -13.43
C GLU A 66 -16.42 20.87 -13.53
N ALA A 67 -16.28 21.65 -12.46
CA ALA A 67 -15.30 22.72 -12.34
C ALA A 67 -13.85 22.25 -12.16
N GLY A 68 -13.60 20.94 -12.04
CA GLY A 68 -12.25 20.38 -11.92
C GLY A 68 -11.81 20.00 -10.51
N ILE A 69 -12.70 19.96 -9.52
CA ILE A 69 -12.39 19.63 -8.12
C ILE A 69 -13.14 18.35 -7.70
N ASP A 70 -12.43 17.22 -7.54
CA ASP A 70 -13.01 15.97 -7.03
C ASP A 70 -12.49 15.67 -5.61
N LEU A 71 -13.30 15.96 -4.59
CA LEU A 71 -12.98 15.65 -3.20
C LEU A 71 -13.36 14.21 -2.87
N ARG A 72 -12.49 13.53 -2.13
CA ARG A 72 -12.61 12.11 -1.77
C ARG A 72 -12.38 11.89 -0.29
N TYR A 73 -13.26 11.10 0.30
CA TYR A 73 -13.04 10.51 1.60
C TYR A 73 -13.38 9.02 1.53
N ASN A 74 -12.42 8.18 1.92
CA ASN A 74 -12.60 6.74 1.99
C ASN A 74 -12.25 6.27 3.40
N TYR A 75 -13.01 5.31 3.87
CA TYR A 75 -12.79 4.61 5.12
C TYR A 75 -12.65 3.11 4.82
N VAL A 76 -11.64 2.49 5.43
CA VAL A 76 -11.45 1.02 5.40
C VAL A 76 -11.18 0.57 6.83
N SER A 77 -11.80 -0.52 7.24
CA SER A 77 -11.46 -1.20 8.49
C SER A 77 -11.33 -2.69 8.28
N GLU A 78 -10.46 -3.31 9.07
CA GLU A 78 -10.21 -4.74 9.06
C GLU A 78 -10.19 -5.26 10.48
N THR A 79 -10.97 -6.32 10.72
CA THR A 79 -11.00 -7.06 11.97
C THR A 79 -10.55 -8.48 11.69
N ALA A 80 -9.70 -9.04 12.52
CA ALA A 80 -9.25 -10.41 12.40
C ALA A 80 -9.20 -11.10 13.77
N THR A 81 -9.43 -12.42 13.78
CA THR A 81 -9.29 -13.28 14.95
C THR A 81 -8.66 -14.62 14.56
N VAL A 82 -7.77 -15.14 15.39
CA VAL A 82 -7.23 -16.49 15.23
C VAL A 82 -8.30 -17.48 15.65
N LEU A 83 -8.61 -18.44 14.77
CA LEU A 83 -9.51 -19.55 15.07
C LEU A 83 -8.76 -20.73 15.66
N ASP A 84 -7.53 -20.96 15.15
CA ASP A 84 -6.65 -22.06 15.55
C ASP A 84 -5.19 -21.73 15.25
N GLY A 85 -4.26 -22.26 16.05
CA GLY A 85 -2.82 -22.15 15.86
C GLY A 85 -2.25 -20.75 16.11
N GLY A 86 -1.09 -20.47 15.49
CA GLY A 86 -0.29 -19.28 15.72
C GLY A 86 0.60 -19.40 16.96
N TYR A 87 1.41 -18.37 17.23
CA TYR A 87 2.31 -18.31 18.38
C TYR A 87 1.55 -18.17 19.71
N ASP A 88 0.51 -17.36 19.75
CA ASP A 88 -0.37 -17.17 20.91
C ASP A 88 -1.82 -17.50 20.49
N PRO A 89 -2.41 -18.60 21.03
CA PRO A 89 -3.72 -19.09 20.64
C PRO A 89 -4.90 -18.24 21.18
N ASP A 90 -4.66 -17.11 21.84
CA ASP A 90 -5.72 -16.21 22.31
C ASP A 90 -6.56 -15.70 21.11
N ARG A 91 -7.86 -15.97 21.18
CA ARG A 91 -8.85 -15.64 20.12
C ARG A 91 -9.38 -14.21 20.19
N THR A 92 -8.80 -13.34 20.99
CA THR A 92 -9.21 -11.93 21.06
C THR A 92 -8.96 -11.25 19.72
N ALA A 93 -10.05 -10.75 19.10
CA ALA A 93 -9.97 -10.05 17.82
C ALA A 93 -9.13 -8.78 17.90
N ARG A 94 -8.48 -8.45 16.79
CA ARG A 94 -7.79 -7.17 16.57
C ARG A 94 -8.47 -6.40 15.44
N TYR A 95 -8.50 -5.11 15.62
CA TYR A 95 -9.12 -4.16 14.71
C TYR A 95 -8.09 -3.13 14.27
N SER A 96 -8.11 -2.82 12.98
CA SER A 96 -7.38 -1.70 12.38
C SER A 96 -8.26 -0.92 11.42
N ASP A 97 -7.97 0.36 11.24
CA ASP A 97 -8.66 1.21 10.27
C ASP A 97 -7.73 2.16 9.52
N GLN A 98 -8.25 2.66 8.42
CA GLN A 98 -7.61 3.66 7.58
C GLN A 98 -8.64 4.69 7.13
N HIS A 99 -8.32 5.95 7.37
CA HIS A 99 -9.01 7.10 6.81
C HIS A 99 -8.16 7.71 5.69
N LEU A 100 -8.78 8.02 4.58
CA LEU A 100 -8.16 8.67 3.43
C LEU A 100 -8.95 9.92 3.08
N PHE A 101 -8.31 11.07 3.19
CA PHE A 101 -8.84 12.36 2.76
C PHE A 101 -8.04 12.87 1.58
N GLY A 102 -8.69 13.29 0.51
CA GLY A 102 -7.96 13.74 -0.66
C GLY A 102 -8.75 14.60 -1.62
N GLY A 103 -8.04 15.16 -2.57
CA GLY A 103 -8.57 15.89 -3.70
C GLY A 103 -7.78 15.61 -4.97
N LEU A 104 -8.48 15.50 -6.06
CA LEU A 104 -7.94 15.51 -7.42
C LEU A 104 -8.41 16.79 -8.10
N PHE A 105 -7.47 17.56 -8.63
CA PHE A 105 -7.69 18.85 -9.26
C PHE A 105 -7.30 18.73 -10.74
N ASP A 106 -8.28 18.88 -11.60
CA ASP A 106 -8.13 18.97 -13.05
C ASP A 106 -7.67 20.38 -13.39
N LEU A 107 -6.39 20.51 -13.72
CA LEU A 107 -5.78 21.83 -13.97
C LEU A 107 -6.14 22.39 -15.35
N ASP A 108 -6.62 21.56 -16.28
CA ASP A 108 -7.16 22.04 -17.55
C ASP A 108 -8.44 22.85 -17.30
N LYS A 109 -9.37 22.29 -16.53
CA LYS A 109 -10.61 22.98 -16.16
C LYS A 109 -10.39 24.21 -15.28
N LEU A 110 -9.45 24.12 -14.34
CA LEU A 110 -9.20 25.20 -13.39
C LEU A 110 -8.37 26.35 -13.98
N PHE A 111 -7.38 26.04 -14.83
CA PHE A 111 -6.36 26.99 -15.25
C PHE A 111 -6.05 26.95 -16.76
N GLY A 112 -6.69 26.04 -17.53
CA GLY A 112 -6.39 25.83 -18.95
C GLY A 112 -5.06 25.11 -19.23
N TRP A 113 -4.54 24.36 -18.23
CA TRP A 113 -3.32 23.56 -18.39
C TRP A 113 -3.68 22.18 -18.92
N SER A 114 -3.60 22.02 -20.22
CA SER A 114 -4.08 20.84 -20.92
C SER A 114 -3.50 19.54 -20.39
N ASP A 115 -4.39 18.56 -20.17
CA ASP A 115 -4.06 17.21 -19.69
C ASP A 115 -3.22 17.18 -18.39
N ALA A 116 -3.37 18.19 -17.54
CA ALA A 116 -2.64 18.34 -16.28
C ALA A 116 -3.54 18.12 -15.07
N GLU A 117 -3.01 17.47 -14.04
CA GLU A 117 -3.69 17.23 -12.77
C GLU A 117 -2.77 17.46 -11.57
N PHE A 118 -3.36 17.86 -10.45
CA PHE A 118 -2.71 17.88 -9.14
C PHE A 118 -3.49 17.00 -8.19
N LYS A 119 -2.78 16.18 -7.41
CA LYS A 119 -3.39 15.31 -6.41
C LYS A 119 -2.80 15.50 -5.03
N ILE A 120 -3.67 15.62 -4.04
CA ILE A 120 -3.31 15.59 -2.63
C ILE A 120 -4.10 14.48 -1.94
N THR A 121 -3.44 13.69 -1.09
CA THR A 121 -4.07 12.70 -0.24
C THR A 121 -3.36 12.64 1.09
N ILE A 122 -4.13 12.69 2.17
CA ILE A 122 -3.66 12.47 3.53
C ILE A 122 -4.32 11.19 4.03
N THR A 123 -3.51 10.30 4.61
CA THR A 123 -3.97 9.02 5.14
C THR A 123 -3.70 8.97 6.64
N SER A 124 -4.62 8.39 7.39
CA SER A 124 -4.45 8.08 8.81
C SER A 124 -4.75 6.61 9.03
N ARG A 125 -3.92 5.91 9.80
CA ARG A 125 -4.12 4.50 10.20
C ARG A 125 -4.08 4.38 11.70
N TYR A 126 -4.98 3.55 12.26
CA TYR A 126 -5.03 3.23 13.69
C TYR A 126 -5.37 1.76 13.90
N GLY A 127 -5.15 1.25 15.11
CA GLY A 127 -5.55 -0.09 15.51
C GLY A 127 -4.40 -0.97 15.99
N LYS A 128 -4.61 -2.29 15.90
CA LYS A 128 -3.65 -3.34 16.28
C LYS A 128 -3.63 -4.42 15.21
N ASP A 129 -2.45 -4.98 14.97
CA ASP A 129 -2.23 -6.10 14.05
C ASP A 129 -2.22 -7.42 14.84
N ILE A 130 -3.11 -8.32 14.48
CA ILE A 130 -3.16 -9.65 15.09
C ILE A 130 -1.94 -10.50 14.68
N THR A 131 -1.33 -10.23 13.53
CA THR A 131 -0.15 -10.94 13.06
C THR A 131 1.00 -10.80 14.05
N VAL A 132 1.29 -9.57 14.48
CA VAL A 132 2.35 -9.27 15.43
C VAL A 132 1.96 -9.70 16.86
N ASP A 133 0.67 -9.54 17.22
CA ASP A 133 0.20 -9.80 18.58
C ASP A 133 0.05 -11.29 18.89
N ARG A 134 -0.26 -12.15 17.88
CA ARG A 134 -0.72 -13.52 18.10
C ARG A 134 -0.14 -14.57 17.18
N ILE A 135 0.16 -14.21 15.93
CA ILE A 135 0.44 -15.21 14.88
C ILE A 135 1.93 -15.50 14.78
N THR A 136 2.78 -14.47 14.86
CA THR A 136 4.22 -14.61 14.69
C THR A 136 4.95 -14.57 16.05
N ASP A 137 6.05 -15.32 16.17
CA ASP A 137 6.94 -15.26 17.33
C ASP A 137 7.53 -13.85 17.49
N PRO A 138 7.36 -13.17 18.64
CA PRO A 138 7.85 -11.81 18.86
C PRO A 138 9.39 -11.71 18.86
N ARG A 139 10.13 -12.84 19.02
CA ARG A 139 11.59 -12.87 18.89
C ARG A 139 12.05 -12.78 17.43
N ALA A 140 11.17 -13.09 16.47
CA ALA A 140 11.46 -13.06 15.06
C ALA A 140 11.16 -11.69 14.43
N ARG A 141 11.84 -11.41 13.33
CA ARG A 141 11.56 -10.22 12.51
C ARG A 141 10.39 -10.48 11.58
N SER A 142 9.39 -9.59 11.56
CA SER A 142 8.31 -9.67 10.58
C SER A 142 8.85 -9.83 9.15
N ILE A 143 8.23 -10.70 8.38
CA ILE A 143 8.57 -10.95 6.98
C ILE A 143 7.74 -10.13 5.99
N GLY A 144 6.89 -9.24 6.50
CA GLY A 144 6.08 -8.34 5.68
C GLY A 144 4.73 -8.91 5.24
N SER A 145 4.34 -10.10 5.73
CA SER A 145 2.95 -10.54 5.71
C SER A 145 2.19 -9.89 6.87
N SER A 146 0.94 -9.65 6.69
CA SER A 146 -0.01 -9.27 7.73
C SER A 146 -1.38 -9.73 7.30
N VAL A 147 -2.13 -10.33 8.21
CA VAL A 147 -3.51 -10.74 7.95
C VAL A 147 -4.48 -9.56 7.94
N GLN A 148 -4.00 -8.34 8.20
CA GLN A 148 -4.70 -7.06 8.11
C GLN A 148 -3.83 -6.08 7.28
N GLU A 149 -4.10 -5.94 5.97
CA GLU A 149 -3.24 -5.19 5.04
C GLU A 149 -3.16 -3.69 5.35
N ILE A 150 -4.21 -3.12 5.93
CA ILE A 150 -4.24 -1.70 6.27
C ILE A 150 -3.46 -1.37 7.54
N TYR A 151 -3.01 -2.35 8.31
CA TYR A 151 -2.11 -2.12 9.43
C TYR A 151 -0.66 -1.92 8.93
N GLY A 152 0.12 -1.21 9.68
CA GLY A 152 1.54 -1.06 9.42
C GLY A 152 1.99 0.38 9.20
N PHE A 153 3.32 0.56 9.31
CA PHE A 153 4.01 1.85 9.22
C PHE A 153 3.59 2.88 10.28
N GLY A 154 3.12 2.42 11.44
CA GLY A 154 2.74 3.27 12.56
C GLY A 154 1.36 3.92 12.42
N GLN A 155 0.77 4.20 13.56
CA GLN A 155 -0.54 4.84 13.71
C GLN A 155 -0.36 6.34 13.64
N THR A 156 -0.46 6.93 12.44
CA THR A 156 -0.20 8.36 12.26
C THR A 156 -0.80 8.89 10.96
N TRP A 157 -0.84 10.20 10.86
CA TRP A 157 -1.21 10.94 9.67
C TRP A 157 -0.04 11.04 8.71
N ARG A 158 -0.28 10.87 7.40
CA ARG A 158 0.75 10.91 6.35
C ARG A 158 0.28 11.64 5.11
N PHE A 159 1.16 12.44 4.51
CA PHE A 159 1.00 12.80 3.10
C PHE A 159 1.30 11.57 2.25
N THR A 160 0.25 10.97 1.67
CA THR A 160 0.38 9.82 0.78
C THR A 160 0.57 10.27 -0.66
N HIS A 161 -0.17 11.31 -1.09
CA HIS A 161 0.04 11.94 -2.39
C HIS A 161 0.18 13.44 -2.22
N LEU A 162 1.12 14.00 -2.94
CA LEU A 162 1.26 15.43 -3.22
C LEU A 162 2.06 15.55 -4.50
N PHE A 163 1.40 15.42 -5.64
CA PHE A 163 2.07 15.39 -6.92
C PHE A 163 1.32 16.15 -8.00
N TYR A 164 2.10 16.59 -8.98
CA TYR A 164 1.66 17.08 -10.28
C TYR A 164 1.88 15.99 -11.32
N ARG A 165 0.93 15.86 -12.26
CA ARG A 165 1.01 14.99 -13.43
C ARG A 165 0.53 15.73 -14.64
N GLN A 166 1.23 15.55 -15.76
CA GLN A 166 0.80 16.08 -17.05
C GLN A 166 1.11 15.12 -18.18
N GLN A 167 0.22 15.04 -19.16
CA GLN A 167 0.42 14.27 -20.37
C GLN A 167 0.73 15.19 -21.54
N PHE A 168 1.67 14.79 -22.39
CA PHE A 168 2.18 15.52 -23.52
C PHE A 168 2.11 14.65 -24.79
N LEU A 169 2.30 15.26 -25.96
CA LEU A 169 2.44 14.56 -27.24
C LEU A 169 1.25 13.62 -27.51
N ASP A 170 0.04 14.16 -27.45
CA ASP A 170 -1.20 13.38 -27.59
C ASP A 170 -1.26 12.21 -26.61
N LYS A 171 -0.88 12.45 -25.34
CA LYS A 171 -0.87 11.48 -24.23
C LYS A 171 0.13 10.34 -24.38
N LYS A 172 1.07 10.45 -25.33
CA LYS A 172 2.17 9.48 -25.47
C LYS A 172 3.17 9.57 -24.33
N LEU A 173 3.51 10.77 -23.89
CA LEU A 173 4.40 11.01 -22.75
C LEU A 173 3.58 11.44 -21.54
N ASP A 174 3.68 10.68 -20.45
CA ASP A 174 3.03 10.97 -19.18
C ASP A 174 4.11 11.20 -18.10
N VAL A 175 4.12 12.39 -17.55
CA VAL A 175 5.11 12.85 -16.56
C VAL A 175 4.40 13.05 -15.23
N LYS A 176 4.98 12.50 -14.15
CA LYS A 176 4.46 12.65 -12.78
C LYS A 176 5.62 13.00 -11.85
N ILE A 177 5.47 14.07 -11.10
CA ILE A 177 6.49 14.57 -10.18
C ILE A 177 5.87 14.99 -8.86
N GLY A 178 6.53 14.67 -7.76
CA GLY A 178 6.09 15.03 -6.42
C GLY A 178 6.32 13.95 -5.40
N ARG A 179 5.49 13.93 -4.38
CA ARG A 179 5.53 12.94 -3.31
C ARG A 179 4.43 11.89 -3.51
N MET A 180 4.83 10.63 -3.67
CA MET A 180 3.92 9.52 -4.00
C MET A 180 4.50 8.17 -3.58
N PRO A 181 3.68 7.15 -3.29
CA PRO A 181 4.14 5.79 -3.08
C PRO A 181 4.74 5.22 -4.37
N MET A 182 5.84 4.47 -4.27
CA MET A 182 6.49 3.89 -5.45
C MET A 182 5.60 2.85 -6.14
N GLY A 183 4.89 2.01 -5.36
CA GLY A 183 4.01 0.95 -5.87
C GLY A 183 2.70 1.42 -6.51
N ASP A 184 2.44 2.74 -6.57
CA ASP A 184 1.25 3.27 -7.26
C ASP A 184 1.41 3.28 -8.77
N ASP A 185 2.63 3.31 -9.27
CA ASP A 185 2.94 3.44 -10.70
C ASP A 185 3.65 2.22 -11.29
N VAL A 186 4.43 1.49 -10.48
CA VAL A 186 5.21 0.32 -10.93
C VAL A 186 4.91 -0.89 -10.06
N ASP A 187 4.98 -2.10 -10.64
CA ASP A 187 4.62 -3.35 -9.97
C ASP A 187 3.20 -3.29 -9.36
N VAL A 188 2.28 -2.64 -10.09
CA VAL A 188 0.94 -2.32 -9.60
C VAL A 188 0.10 -3.59 -9.51
N PHE A 189 -0.30 -3.95 -8.29
CA PHE A 189 -1.24 -5.02 -8.02
C PHE A 189 -2.32 -4.54 -7.04
N GLY A 190 -3.59 -4.83 -7.35
CA GLY A 190 -4.71 -4.37 -6.52
C GLY A 190 -4.78 -5.09 -5.17
N CYS A 191 -5.43 -4.47 -4.19
CA CYS A 191 -5.64 -5.02 -2.86
C CYS A 191 -7.10 -5.49 -2.69
N SER A 192 -7.51 -6.52 -3.45
CA SER A 192 -8.82 -7.18 -3.24
C SER A 192 -8.81 -8.02 -1.96
N PHE A 193 -7.69 -8.66 -1.67
CA PHE A 193 -7.48 -9.50 -0.48
C PHE A 193 -7.23 -8.66 0.78
N VAL A 194 -7.39 -9.29 1.95
CA VAL A 194 -7.11 -8.69 3.26
C VAL A 194 -5.68 -8.99 3.72
N ASN A 195 -5.13 -10.16 3.34
CA ASN A 195 -3.75 -10.46 3.66
C ASN A 195 -2.78 -9.63 2.80
N LEU A 196 -1.86 -8.96 3.48
CA LEU A 196 -0.85 -8.12 2.83
C LEU A 196 0.02 -8.89 1.83
N ALA A 197 0.18 -10.21 1.96
CA ALA A 197 0.88 -11.05 0.99
C ALA A 197 0.33 -10.90 -0.44
N PHE A 198 -0.96 -10.56 -0.58
CA PHE A 198 -1.67 -10.43 -1.85
C PHE A 198 -1.97 -8.97 -2.24
N CYS A 199 -1.29 -7.99 -1.68
CA CYS A 199 -1.61 -6.58 -1.88
C CYS A 199 -0.39 -5.76 -2.31
N GLY A 200 -0.51 -4.97 -3.37
CA GLY A 200 0.49 -4.01 -3.86
C GLY A 200 1.77 -4.63 -4.43
N ALA A 201 2.78 -3.80 -4.60
CA ALA A 201 4.08 -4.20 -5.15
C ALA A 201 4.82 -5.18 -4.23
N LEU A 202 5.21 -6.36 -4.75
CA LEU A 202 5.89 -7.38 -3.94
C LEU A 202 7.31 -6.97 -3.55
N ALA A 203 8.06 -6.36 -4.47
CA ALA A 203 9.43 -5.93 -4.25
C ALA A 203 9.60 -5.04 -3.02
N ALA A 204 8.58 -4.24 -2.69
CA ALA A 204 8.61 -3.34 -1.55
C ALA A 204 8.71 -4.06 -0.20
N ARG A 205 8.13 -5.23 -0.06
CA ARG A 205 8.14 -6.00 1.19
C ARG A 205 9.49 -6.62 1.47
N ALA A 206 10.12 -7.14 0.43
CA ALA A 206 11.34 -7.91 0.54
C ALA A 206 12.57 -7.07 0.89
N THR A 207 12.62 -5.81 0.46
CA THR A 207 13.88 -5.08 0.34
C THR A 207 14.12 -4.02 1.41
N GLY A 208 13.06 -3.45 1.98
CA GLY A 208 13.16 -2.35 2.95
C GLY A 208 13.71 -1.03 2.37
N ILE A 209 13.82 -0.94 1.04
CA ILE A 209 14.25 0.25 0.29
C ILE A 209 13.14 0.85 -0.57
N TRP A 210 12.00 0.21 -0.55
CA TRP A 210 10.81 0.61 -1.29
C TRP A 210 9.62 0.55 -0.35
N PHE A 211 8.93 1.64 -0.19
CA PHE A 211 7.72 1.69 0.61
C PHE A 211 6.49 1.76 -0.29
N ASN A 212 5.53 0.89 -0.02
CA ASN A 212 4.18 0.95 -0.59
C ASN A 212 3.31 1.95 0.17
N TRP A 213 2.07 2.10 -0.28
CA TRP A 213 1.02 2.81 0.43
C TRP A 213 1.00 2.50 1.94
N PRO A 214 0.85 3.48 2.83
CA PRO A 214 0.62 4.91 2.59
C PRO A 214 1.90 5.76 2.62
N ILE A 215 3.09 5.16 2.57
CA ILE A 215 4.36 5.87 2.67
C ILE A 215 4.76 6.40 1.30
N SER A 216 4.89 7.71 1.19
CA SER A 216 5.32 8.37 -0.04
C SER A 216 6.78 8.80 0.00
N GLN A 217 7.40 8.91 -1.18
CA GLN A 217 8.74 9.40 -1.42
C GLN A 217 8.69 10.46 -2.51
N TYR A 218 9.64 11.40 -2.52
CA TYR A 218 9.78 12.32 -3.63
C TYR A 218 10.32 11.59 -4.85
N GLY A 219 9.67 11.76 -5.99
CA GLY A 219 10.04 11.06 -7.20
C GLY A 219 9.60 11.76 -8.47
N LEU A 220 10.19 11.29 -9.56
CA LEU A 220 9.83 11.61 -10.93
C LEU A 220 9.58 10.30 -11.67
N ARG A 221 8.44 10.19 -12.34
CA ARG A 221 8.10 9.08 -13.22
C ARG A 221 7.85 9.63 -14.63
N LEU A 222 8.45 8.97 -15.62
CA LEU A 222 8.25 9.17 -17.05
C LEU A 222 7.67 7.89 -17.63
N ARG A 223 6.51 7.96 -18.28
CA ARG A 223 5.89 6.84 -18.97
C ARG A 223 5.68 7.21 -20.44
N TRP A 224 6.12 6.31 -21.30
CA TRP A 224 5.90 6.42 -22.74
C TRP A 224 4.91 5.36 -23.21
N ASN A 225 3.77 5.78 -23.74
CA ASN A 225 2.75 4.92 -24.32
C ASN A 225 3.05 4.74 -25.81
N PHE A 226 3.52 3.57 -26.22
CA PHE A 226 3.81 3.24 -27.63
C PHE A 226 2.51 3.04 -28.43
N SER A 227 1.54 2.41 -27.77
CA SER A 227 0.19 2.14 -28.26
C SER A 227 -0.80 2.13 -27.09
N PRO A 228 -2.11 1.95 -27.32
CA PRO A 228 -3.08 1.75 -26.25
C PRO A 228 -2.79 0.51 -25.37
N GLU A 229 -2.02 -0.45 -25.87
CA GLU A 229 -1.73 -1.71 -25.18
C GLU A 229 -0.31 -1.77 -24.60
N TRP A 230 0.64 -0.99 -25.09
CA TRP A 230 2.03 -1.07 -24.71
C TRP A 230 2.57 0.23 -24.15
N TYR A 231 3.29 0.11 -23.04
CA TYR A 231 4.07 1.22 -22.49
C TYR A 231 5.42 0.76 -21.93
N ALA A 232 6.33 1.72 -21.83
CA ALA A 232 7.48 1.60 -20.94
C ALA A 232 7.52 2.80 -19.99
N GLN A 233 8.02 2.59 -18.79
CA GLN A 233 8.21 3.66 -17.83
C GLN A 233 9.49 3.53 -17.04
N SER A 234 10.01 4.68 -16.65
CA SER A 234 11.14 4.82 -15.74
C SER A 234 10.78 5.78 -14.63
N ALA A 235 11.21 5.47 -13.43
CA ALA A 235 11.04 6.35 -12.28
C ALA A 235 12.31 6.42 -11.43
N VAL A 236 12.52 7.56 -10.80
CA VAL A 236 13.54 7.76 -9.79
C VAL A 236 12.92 8.35 -8.54
N PHE A 237 13.23 7.76 -7.39
CA PHE A 237 12.76 8.21 -6.10
C PHE A 237 13.93 8.53 -5.17
N ALA A 238 13.83 9.64 -4.46
CA ALA A 238 14.73 10.00 -3.38
C ALA A 238 14.32 9.23 -2.11
N PHE A 239 14.94 8.08 -1.87
CA PHE A 239 14.58 7.23 -0.75
C PHE A 239 15.00 7.84 0.59
N GLN A 240 14.02 8.01 1.48
CA GLN A 240 14.18 8.51 2.83
C GLN A 240 13.50 7.56 3.83
N PRO A 241 14.26 6.70 4.55
CA PRO A 241 13.70 5.73 5.49
C PRO A 241 12.95 6.39 6.65
N LYS A 242 13.29 7.61 7.04
CA LYS A 242 12.61 8.33 8.13
C LYS A 242 11.15 8.67 7.81
N HIS A 243 10.72 8.62 6.56
CA HIS A 243 9.30 8.82 6.24
C HIS A 243 8.39 7.73 6.80
N VAL A 244 8.93 6.58 7.23
CA VAL A 244 8.17 5.54 7.92
C VAL A 244 7.90 5.90 9.39
N GLU A 245 8.73 6.74 10.01
CA GLU A 245 8.64 7.09 11.41
C GLU A 245 7.34 7.86 11.72
N HIS A 246 6.75 7.59 12.87
CA HIS A 246 5.49 8.14 13.33
C HIS A 246 5.44 9.68 13.25
N GLY A 247 6.47 10.39 13.71
CA GLY A 247 6.53 11.85 13.74
C GLY A 247 6.83 12.52 12.39
N ASN A 248 7.12 11.76 11.32
CA ASN A 248 7.59 12.29 10.04
C ASN A 248 6.58 12.19 8.90
N GLY A 249 5.38 11.66 9.14
CA GLY A 249 4.37 11.44 8.11
C GLY A 249 3.94 12.70 7.34
N LEU A 250 3.88 13.85 7.99
CA LEU A 250 3.49 15.15 7.41
C LEU A 250 4.68 16.08 7.14
N LYS A 251 5.92 15.66 7.41
CA LYS A 251 7.12 16.48 7.19
C LYS A 251 7.58 16.46 5.73
N PHE A 252 8.18 17.57 5.30
CA PHE A 252 8.67 17.77 3.93
C PHE A 252 10.20 17.76 3.82
N GLY A 253 10.94 18.08 4.85
CA GLY A 253 12.35 18.50 4.79
C GLY A 253 13.40 17.44 5.13
N GLU A 254 13.16 16.16 4.91
CA GLU A 254 14.12 15.11 5.26
C GLU A 254 15.14 14.86 4.14
N SER A 255 16.43 14.70 4.51
CA SER A 255 17.50 14.39 3.55
C SER A 255 17.43 12.95 3.05
N ARG A 256 17.54 12.77 1.73
CA ARG A 256 17.59 11.43 1.11
C ARG A 256 18.80 10.62 1.62
N LYS A 257 18.61 9.29 1.71
CA LYS A 257 19.68 8.32 1.98
C LYS A 257 20.25 7.69 0.72
N SER A 258 19.40 7.49 -0.29
CA SER A 258 19.77 6.88 -1.57
C SER A 258 18.76 7.25 -2.65
N ASN A 259 19.03 6.86 -3.89
CA ASN A 259 18.03 6.88 -4.95
C ASN A 259 17.58 5.45 -5.25
N VAL A 260 16.31 5.29 -5.60
CA VAL A 260 15.74 4.06 -6.15
C VAL A 260 15.31 4.33 -7.58
N TYR A 261 15.84 3.56 -8.51
CA TYR A 261 15.55 3.62 -9.94
C TYR A 261 14.66 2.42 -10.28
N LEU A 262 13.56 2.66 -10.96
CA LEU A 262 12.56 1.68 -11.32
C LEU A 262 12.34 1.73 -12.84
N ASN A 263 12.32 0.59 -13.50
CA ASN A 263 12.02 0.50 -14.92
C ASN A 263 11.01 -0.62 -15.13
N GLU A 264 10.00 -0.38 -15.94
CA GLU A 264 8.94 -1.34 -16.23
C GLU A 264 8.44 -1.21 -17.65
N ILE A 265 8.18 -2.35 -18.28
CA ILE A 265 7.39 -2.45 -19.50
C ILE A 265 6.07 -3.13 -19.18
N GLY A 266 4.98 -2.58 -19.70
CA GLY A 266 3.63 -3.10 -19.51
C GLY A 266 2.96 -3.41 -20.85
N TYR A 267 2.28 -4.55 -20.86
CA TYR A 267 1.44 -4.98 -21.98
C TYR A 267 0.01 -5.24 -21.46
N MET A 268 -0.95 -4.53 -22.04
CA MET A 268 -2.37 -4.58 -21.65
C MET A 268 -3.21 -5.13 -22.81
N PRO A 269 -3.12 -6.45 -23.11
CA PRO A 269 -3.84 -7.06 -24.21
C PRO A 269 -5.34 -7.11 -23.96
N LYS A 270 -6.08 -7.24 -25.08
CA LYS A 270 -7.47 -7.65 -25.11
C LYS A 270 -7.57 -8.94 -25.91
N LEU A 271 -7.59 -10.09 -25.22
CA LEU A 271 -7.45 -11.40 -25.86
C LEU A 271 -8.79 -12.00 -26.29
N GLY A 272 -8.72 -12.80 -27.36
CA GLY A 272 -9.85 -13.56 -27.90
C GLY A 272 -10.94 -12.68 -28.53
N GLU A 273 -11.99 -13.32 -29.00
CA GLU A 273 -13.15 -12.66 -29.64
C GLU A 273 -13.88 -11.73 -28.68
N GLN A 274 -13.96 -12.06 -27.40
CA GLN A 274 -14.58 -11.25 -26.36
C GLN A 274 -13.72 -10.08 -25.89
N LYS A 275 -12.47 -9.95 -26.41
CA LYS A 275 -11.51 -8.88 -26.04
C LYS A 275 -11.28 -8.80 -24.53
N LEU A 276 -11.05 -9.95 -23.90
CA LEU A 276 -10.84 -10.09 -22.46
C LEU A 276 -9.58 -9.33 -22.02
N PRO A 277 -9.67 -8.41 -21.04
CA PRO A 277 -8.55 -7.59 -20.65
C PRO A 277 -7.48 -8.41 -19.91
N GLY A 278 -6.23 -8.12 -20.21
CA GLY A 278 -5.06 -8.61 -19.49
C GLY A 278 -4.17 -7.45 -19.03
N THR A 279 -3.28 -7.72 -18.10
CA THR A 279 -2.23 -6.82 -17.63
C THR A 279 -0.99 -7.64 -17.35
N TYR A 280 0.09 -7.40 -18.11
CA TYR A 280 1.36 -8.11 -17.99
C TYR A 280 2.45 -7.06 -17.78
N LEU A 281 3.14 -7.15 -16.65
CA LEU A 281 4.17 -6.21 -16.22
C LEU A 281 5.48 -6.97 -16.03
N LEU A 282 6.56 -6.43 -16.58
CA LEU A 282 7.92 -6.88 -16.31
C LEU A 282 8.76 -5.67 -15.94
N GLY A 283 9.42 -5.74 -14.80
CA GLY A 283 10.22 -4.62 -14.35
C GLY A 283 11.40 -5.02 -13.49
N ALA A 284 12.25 -4.03 -13.21
CA ALA A 284 13.43 -4.16 -12.38
C ALA A 284 13.67 -2.88 -11.59
N TYR A 285 14.35 -3.02 -10.47
CA TYR A 285 14.80 -1.90 -9.66
C TYR A 285 16.30 -1.98 -9.36
N TYR A 286 16.87 -0.79 -9.13
CA TYR A 286 18.19 -0.61 -8.55
C TYR A 286 18.14 0.50 -7.51
N SER A 287 18.74 0.26 -6.33
CA SER A 287 18.93 1.27 -5.29
C SER A 287 20.40 1.56 -5.12
N SER A 288 20.79 2.83 -5.12
CA SER A 288 22.18 3.29 -4.92
C SER A 288 22.62 3.25 -3.46
N GLY A 289 21.76 2.82 -2.54
CA GLY A 289 22.08 2.77 -1.11
C GLY A 289 23.01 1.61 -0.77
N MET A 290 23.95 1.87 0.14
CA MET A 290 24.80 0.81 0.70
C MET A 290 23.96 -0.17 1.51
N ALA A 291 24.32 -1.46 1.44
CA ALA A 291 23.65 -2.54 2.14
C ALA A 291 24.66 -3.54 2.70
N ARG A 292 24.35 -4.10 3.85
CA ARG A 292 25.16 -5.17 4.45
C ARG A 292 24.78 -6.51 3.87
N ASP A 293 25.77 -7.38 3.68
CA ASP A 293 25.56 -8.80 3.37
C ASP A 293 24.67 -9.47 4.43
N GLN A 294 23.98 -10.53 4.05
CA GLN A 294 23.14 -11.27 4.98
C GLN A 294 23.93 -12.24 5.86
N LEU A 295 25.17 -12.61 5.48
CA LEU A 295 25.96 -13.60 6.19
C LEU A 295 27.46 -13.27 6.27
N TYR A 296 28.08 -12.85 5.14
CA TYR A 296 29.53 -12.85 4.96
C TYR A 296 30.19 -11.51 5.32
N ASP A 297 31.41 -11.60 5.80
CA ASP A 297 32.36 -10.49 5.95
C ASP A 297 33.15 -10.24 4.65
N ASP A 298 34.12 -9.29 4.67
CA ASP A 298 34.92 -8.96 3.50
C ASP A 298 35.91 -10.07 3.09
N ASN A 299 36.24 -11.02 3.99
CA ASN A 299 37.08 -12.17 3.71
C ASN A 299 36.29 -13.33 3.10
N GLY A 300 34.95 -13.30 3.14
CA GLY A 300 34.07 -14.35 2.66
C GLY A 300 33.73 -15.40 3.72
N ASP A 301 34.04 -15.12 5.00
CA ASP A 301 33.69 -15.94 6.12
C ASP A 301 32.35 -15.48 6.72
N PRO A 302 31.57 -16.39 7.35
CA PRO A 302 30.39 -15.97 8.12
C PRO A 302 30.77 -14.96 9.21
N ALA A 303 30.35 -13.73 9.08
CA ALA A 303 30.71 -12.61 9.96
C ALA A 303 30.44 -12.90 11.43
N ILE A 304 29.40 -13.70 11.72
CA ILE A 304 29.05 -14.08 13.08
C ILE A 304 30.09 -15.05 13.72
N LEU A 305 30.86 -15.78 12.91
CA LEU A 305 31.92 -16.67 13.37
C LEU A 305 33.27 -15.97 13.43
N SER A 306 33.57 -15.12 12.43
CA SER A 306 34.84 -14.38 12.39
C SER A 306 34.89 -13.23 13.41
N GLY A 307 33.73 -12.69 13.81
CA GLY A 307 33.62 -11.49 14.62
C GLY A 307 33.84 -10.19 13.83
N GLU A 308 34.12 -10.29 12.53
CA GLU A 308 34.27 -9.16 11.64
C GLU A 308 32.93 -8.55 11.21
N PRO A 309 32.88 -7.28 10.78
CA PRO A 309 31.67 -6.66 10.27
C PRO A 309 31.17 -7.36 8.98
N LEU A 310 29.86 -7.42 8.81
CA LEU A 310 29.26 -7.85 7.55
C LEU A 310 29.76 -6.98 6.38
N ARG A 311 30.11 -7.62 5.27
CA ARG A 311 30.49 -6.97 4.00
C ARG A 311 29.46 -5.93 3.59
N VAL A 312 29.91 -4.81 3.08
CA VAL A 312 29.06 -3.73 2.59
C VAL A 312 29.05 -3.71 1.07
N HIS A 313 27.89 -3.91 0.49
CA HIS A 313 27.67 -3.85 -0.95
C HIS A 313 27.21 -2.46 -1.37
N SER A 314 27.64 -2.02 -2.57
CA SER A 314 27.19 -0.80 -3.21
C SER A 314 25.94 -1.08 -4.06
N GLY A 315 24.79 -0.80 -3.50
CA GLY A 315 23.52 -0.98 -4.21
C GLY A 315 22.80 -2.28 -3.90
N ARG A 316 21.54 -2.32 -4.33
CA ARG A 316 20.63 -3.46 -4.27
C ARG A 316 19.82 -3.50 -5.54
N HIS A 317 19.44 -4.70 -5.99
CA HIS A 317 18.65 -4.85 -7.20
C HIS A 317 17.66 -6.00 -7.08
N GLY A 318 16.71 -6.01 -8.01
CA GLY A 318 15.73 -7.08 -8.13
C GLY A 318 14.81 -6.84 -9.32
N ALA A 319 13.92 -7.78 -9.53
CA ALA A 319 13.00 -7.75 -10.66
C ALA A 319 11.63 -8.33 -10.25
N TRP A 320 10.62 -8.00 -11.03
CA TRP A 320 9.26 -8.52 -10.87
C TRP A 320 8.65 -8.90 -12.21
N LEU A 321 7.70 -9.84 -12.14
CA LEU A 321 6.80 -10.23 -13.22
C LEU A 321 5.40 -10.32 -12.65
N MET A 322 4.44 -9.58 -13.20
CA MET A 322 3.03 -9.69 -12.86
C MET A 322 2.21 -9.97 -14.12
N LEU A 323 1.42 -11.03 -14.06
CA LEU A 323 0.50 -11.45 -15.10
C LEU A 323 -0.90 -11.52 -14.51
N LYS A 324 -1.85 -10.81 -15.10
CA LYS A 324 -3.28 -10.91 -14.77
C LYS A 324 -4.08 -10.99 -16.05
N GLN A 325 -4.96 -11.99 -16.17
CA GLN A 325 -5.76 -12.22 -17.37
C GLN A 325 -7.20 -12.62 -17.00
N GLN A 326 -8.16 -11.85 -17.50
CA GLN A 326 -9.55 -12.32 -17.49
C GLN A 326 -9.70 -13.46 -18.50
N VAL A 327 -10.30 -14.58 -18.07
CA VAL A 327 -10.36 -15.81 -18.88
C VAL A 327 -11.77 -16.14 -19.37
N ALA A 328 -12.81 -15.54 -18.80
CA ALA A 328 -14.20 -15.68 -19.22
C ALA A 328 -15.02 -14.46 -18.83
N THR A 329 -16.30 -14.44 -19.25
CA THR A 329 -17.28 -13.42 -18.87
C THR A 329 -18.52 -14.06 -18.28
N HIS A 330 -19.20 -13.35 -17.38
CA HIS A 330 -20.55 -13.68 -16.95
C HIS A 330 -21.56 -12.77 -17.68
N GLY A 331 -22.60 -13.35 -18.29
CA GLY A 331 -23.62 -12.63 -19.04
C GLY A 331 -23.06 -11.82 -20.23
N GLY A 332 -21.92 -12.23 -20.80
CA GLY A 332 -21.28 -11.53 -21.95
C GLY A 332 -20.62 -10.19 -21.59
N SER A 333 -20.54 -9.82 -20.32
CA SER A 333 -19.96 -8.54 -19.88
C SER A 333 -18.49 -8.70 -19.50
N VAL A 334 -17.57 -7.98 -20.16
CA VAL A 334 -16.14 -7.93 -19.80
C VAL A 334 -15.87 -7.31 -18.43
N LYS A 335 -16.88 -6.72 -17.78
CA LYS A 335 -16.79 -6.23 -16.40
C LYS A 335 -17.05 -7.32 -15.35
N ARG A 336 -17.49 -8.51 -15.79
CA ARG A 336 -17.84 -9.65 -14.95
C ARG A 336 -17.12 -10.89 -15.46
N GLY A 337 -16.64 -11.71 -14.54
CA GLY A 337 -15.97 -12.96 -14.87
C GLY A 337 -14.66 -13.18 -14.16
N PRO A 338 -14.12 -14.41 -14.22
CA PRO A 338 -12.89 -14.80 -13.55
C PRO A 338 -11.66 -14.19 -14.22
N SER A 339 -10.75 -13.71 -13.38
CA SER A 339 -9.40 -13.27 -13.74
C SER A 339 -8.39 -14.08 -12.96
N LEU A 340 -7.43 -14.69 -13.64
CA LEU A 340 -6.30 -15.39 -13.04
C LEU A 340 -5.13 -14.43 -12.92
N PHE A 341 -4.29 -14.63 -11.90
CA PHE A 341 -3.05 -13.88 -11.77
C PHE A 341 -1.88 -14.74 -11.29
N LEU A 342 -0.69 -14.30 -11.67
CA LEU A 342 0.61 -14.76 -11.19
C LEU A 342 1.49 -13.53 -10.97
N HIS A 343 2.07 -13.39 -9.79
CA HIS A 343 2.94 -12.28 -9.45
C HIS A 343 4.19 -12.80 -8.74
N LEU A 344 5.36 -12.41 -9.24
CA LEU A 344 6.66 -12.90 -8.80
C LEU A 344 7.57 -11.71 -8.53
N THR A 345 8.41 -11.80 -7.51
CA THR A 345 9.56 -10.92 -7.32
C THR A 345 10.78 -11.71 -6.91
N GLY A 346 11.93 -11.30 -7.43
CA GLY A 346 13.25 -11.82 -7.04
C GLY A 346 14.18 -10.67 -6.67
N ASN A 347 15.00 -10.85 -5.64
CA ASN A 347 15.89 -9.84 -5.09
C ASN A 347 17.31 -10.40 -4.99
N ASP A 348 18.32 -9.54 -4.93
CA ASP A 348 19.70 -9.96 -4.80
C ASP A 348 19.93 -10.78 -3.51
N GLN A 349 20.70 -11.84 -3.62
CA GLN A 349 20.96 -12.75 -2.51
C GLN A 349 21.98 -12.21 -1.50
N ASP A 350 22.74 -11.19 -1.86
CA ASP A 350 23.76 -10.65 -0.97
C ASP A 350 23.12 -9.82 0.13
N THR A 351 22.15 -8.98 -0.22
CA THR A 351 21.64 -7.94 0.68
C THR A 351 20.16 -8.08 1.07
N ALA A 352 19.37 -8.83 0.30
CA ALA A 352 17.94 -8.99 0.58
C ALA A 352 17.72 -10.05 1.64
N ARG A 353 16.91 -9.74 2.64
CA ARG A 353 16.50 -10.71 3.66
C ARG A 353 15.49 -11.73 3.11
N MET A 354 14.62 -11.29 2.20
CA MET A 354 13.73 -12.14 1.42
C MET A 354 14.23 -12.13 -0.01
N ASP A 355 14.62 -13.26 -0.55
CA ASP A 355 15.18 -13.37 -1.90
C ASP A 355 14.14 -13.53 -2.99
N TYR A 356 12.97 -14.12 -2.69
CA TYR A 356 11.83 -14.12 -3.61
C TYR A 356 10.48 -14.24 -2.90
N GLN A 357 9.45 -13.78 -3.62
CA GLN A 357 8.05 -14.04 -3.29
C GLN A 357 7.30 -14.44 -4.57
N ILE A 358 6.40 -15.40 -4.43
CA ILE A 358 5.49 -15.86 -5.48
C ILE A 358 4.08 -15.79 -4.92
N GLN A 359 3.15 -15.25 -5.72
CA GLN A 359 1.72 -15.38 -5.43
C GLN A 359 0.96 -15.71 -6.70
N ALA A 360 -0.10 -16.52 -6.56
CA ALA A 360 -0.99 -16.88 -7.64
C ALA A 360 -2.42 -17.03 -7.11
N GLY A 361 -3.40 -16.81 -7.96
CA GLY A 361 -4.79 -16.95 -7.57
C GLY A 361 -5.77 -16.49 -8.65
N PHE A 362 -6.98 -16.30 -8.21
CA PHE A 362 -8.04 -15.74 -9.07
C PHE A 362 -8.94 -14.80 -8.27
N THR A 363 -9.60 -13.91 -9.01
CA THR A 363 -10.79 -13.17 -8.56
C THR A 363 -11.89 -13.36 -9.59
N ASP A 364 -13.13 -13.48 -9.14
CA ASP A 364 -14.30 -13.61 -10.01
C ASP A 364 -15.35 -12.56 -9.64
N MET A 365 -15.55 -11.59 -10.52
CA MET A 365 -16.51 -10.51 -10.35
C MET A 365 -17.88 -10.91 -10.90
N GLY A 366 -18.91 -10.81 -10.08
CA GLY A 366 -20.29 -10.98 -10.51
C GLY A 366 -20.62 -12.42 -10.90
N LEU A 367 -20.10 -13.43 -10.18
CA LEU A 367 -20.39 -14.85 -10.37
C LEU A 367 -21.91 -15.12 -10.39
N PHE A 368 -22.67 -14.44 -9.55
CA PHE A 368 -24.13 -14.58 -9.48
C PHE A 368 -24.81 -13.42 -10.22
N ASP A 369 -25.74 -13.72 -11.13
CA ASP A 369 -26.45 -12.69 -11.91
C ASP A 369 -27.25 -11.72 -11.03
N ALA A 370 -27.81 -12.19 -9.92
CA ALA A 370 -28.51 -11.36 -8.95
C ALA A 370 -27.55 -10.41 -8.17
N ARG A 371 -26.24 -10.67 -8.24
CA ARG A 371 -25.19 -9.95 -7.48
C ARG A 371 -24.02 -9.61 -8.40
N PRO A 372 -24.20 -8.77 -9.42
CA PRO A 372 -23.20 -8.53 -10.47
C PRO A 372 -21.99 -7.73 -10.00
N GLN A 373 -22.02 -7.14 -8.81
CA GLN A 373 -20.93 -6.34 -8.24
C GLN A 373 -20.16 -7.06 -7.13
N ASP A 374 -20.63 -8.23 -6.70
CA ASP A 374 -19.94 -9.02 -5.69
C ASP A 374 -18.72 -9.70 -6.30
N GLU A 375 -17.69 -9.89 -5.49
CA GLU A 375 -16.42 -10.50 -5.91
C GLU A 375 -16.08 -11.68 -4.99
N ILE A 376 -15.64 -12.79 -5.56
CA ILE A 376 -14.99 -13.88 -4.82
C ILE A 376 -13.53 -13.95 -5.23
N GLY A 377 -12.63 -14.25 -4.31
CA GLY A 377 -11.22 -14.44 -4.62
C GLY A 377 -10.59 -15.52 -3.78
N PHE A 378 -9.65 -16.23 -4.41
CA PHE A 378 -8.76 -17.18 -3.74
C PHE A 378 -7.33 -16.97 -4.23
N ALA A 379 -6.37 -16.97 -3.29
CA ALA A 379 -4.96 -16.82 -3.60
C ALA A 379 -4.09 -17.64 -2.66
N VAL A 380 -2.90 -17.99 -3.15
CA VAL A 380 -1.82 -18.61 -2.39
C VAL A 380 -0.53 -17.84 -2.63
N SER A 381 0.33 -17.79 -1.61
CA SER A 381 1.63 -17.13 -1.67
C SER A 381 2.70 -17.93 -0.93
N LYS A 382 3.94 -17.85 -1.43
CA LYS A 382 5.15 -18.26 -0.72
C LYS A 382 6.09 -17.06 -0.62
N MET A 383 6.50 -16.73 0.59
CA MET A 383 7.52 -15.74 0.91
C MET A 383 8.77 -16.46 1.43
N HIS A 384 9.85 -16.43 0.67
CA HIS A 384 11.07 -17.17 1.00
C HIS A 384 12.13 -16.25 1.60
N LEU A 385 12.65 -16.63 2.75
CA LEU A 385 13.77 -15.95 3.40
C LEU A 385 15.07 -16.42 2.77
N ASN A 386 15.98 -15.49 2.57
CA ASN A 386 17.29 -15.73 2.00
C ASN A 386 18.06 -16.76 2.84
N SER A 387 18.58 -17.78 2.21
CA SER A 387 19.33 -18.87 2.86
C SER A 387 20.56 -18.37 3.66
N ARG A 388 21.22 -17.29 3.25
CA ARG A 388 22.28 -16.64 4.05
C ARG A 388 21.74 -16.07 5.37
N TYR A 389 20.56 -15.46 5.32
CA TYR A 389 19.90 -14.94 6.51
C TYR A 389 19.51 -16.08 7.47
N THR A 390 18.91 -17.16 6.96
CA THR A 390 18.59 -18.37 7.72
C THR A 390 19.85 -18.96 8.33
N ARG A 391 20.92 -19.14 7.54
CA ARG A 391 22.19 -19.68 8.02
C ARG A 391 22.81 -18.85 9.12
N ARG A 392 22.71 -17.53 9.08
CA ARG A 392 23.18 -16.65 10.16
C ARG A 392 22.44 -16.89 11.47
N GLN A 393 21.13 -17.12 11.43
CA GLN A 393 20.32 -17.42 12.62
C GLN A 393 20.73 -18.78 13.22
N GLU A 394 20.91 -19.81 12.37
CA GLU A 394 21.41 -21.13 12.81
C GLU A 394 22.78 -21.01 13.51
N LEU A 395 23.74 -20.33 12.87
CA LEU A 395 25.07 -20.11 13.44
C LEU A 395 25.02 -19.34 14.76
N GLN A 396 24.09 -18.40 14.89
CA GLN A 396 23.88 -17.67 16.14
C GLN A 396 23.45 -18.61 17.28
N ASN A 397 22.55 -19.54 17.02
CA ASN A 397 22.10 -20.55 17.99
C ASN A 397 23.25 -21.51 18.34
N GLN A 398 24.02 -21.96 17.35
CA GLN A 398 25.20 -22.79 17.58
C GLN A 398 26.24 -22.12 18.50
N LEU A 399 26.55 -20.85 18.26
CA LEU A 399 27.47 -20.06 19.10
C LEU A 399 26.97 -19.87 20.54
N ARG A 400 25.65 -19.78 20.74
CA ARG A 400 25.03 -19.67 22.05
C ARG A 400 24.90 -21.03 22.75
N GLY A 401 25.13 -22.12 22.03
CA GLY A 401 24.94 -23.48 22.55
C GLY A 401 23.48 -23.82 22.81
N VAL A 402 22.54 -23.18 22.11
CA VAL A 402 21.10 -23.40 22.24
C VAL A 402 20.55 -24.12 21.01
N SER A 403 19.70 -25.12 21.25
CA SER A 403 19.02 -25.91 20.22
C SER A 403 17.52 -26.08 20.49
N ASP A 404 17.07 -25.74 21.67
CA ASP A 404 15.69 -25.83 22.10
C ASP A 404 14.98 -24.53 21.76
N TYR A 405 13.88 -24.62 21.01
CA TYR A 405 13.05 -23.47 20.64
C TYR A 405 12.51 -22.72 21.86
N ASP A 406 12.19 -23.43 22.92
CA ASP A 406 11.64 -22.87 24.17
C ASP A 406 12.71 -22.14 25.01
N ASP A 407 14.00 -22.28 24.68
CA ASP A 407 15.06 -21.53 25.37
C ASP A 407 14.92 -20.03 25.05
N PRO A 408 14.86 -19.13 26.05
CA PRO A 408 14.77 -17.69 25.86
C PRO A 408 15.91 -17.08 25.03
N LEU A 409 17.06 -17.74 24.93
CA LEU A 409 18.22 -17.30 24.13
C LEU A 409 18.16 -17.82 22.69
N TYR A 410 17.22 -18.70 22.36
CA TYR A 410 17.06 -19.21 21.01
C TYR A 410 16.59 -18.10 20.06
N GLN A 411 17.28 -17.97 18.95
CA GLN A 411 16.86 -17.11 17.83
C GLN A 411 16.02 -17.95 16.89
N PRO A 412 14.70 -17.69 16.73
CA PRO A 412 13.88 -18.43 15.77
C PRO A 412 14.48 -18.41 14.37
N VAL A 413 14.58 -19.59 13.75
CA VAL A 413 15.15 -19.75 12.41
C VAL A 413 14.05 -19.58 11.40
N GLN A 414 14.20 -18.56 10.54
CA GLN A 414 13.19 -18.22 9.55
C GLN A 414 13.57 -18.76 8.17
N THR A 415 12.66 -19.47 7.50
CA THR A 415 12.86 -20.09 6.19
C THR A 415 11.89 -19.61 5.13
N ALA A 416 10.62 -19.94 5.25
CA ALA A 416 9.57 -19.50 4.33
C ALA A 416 8.20 -19.50 5.01
N GLU A 417 7.36 -18.53 4.69
CA GLU A 417 5.93 -18.54 5.06
C GLU A 417 5.07 -18.79 3.83
N TYR A 418 4.01 -19.57 4.02
CA TYR A 418 3.00 -19.78 3.00
C TYR A 418 1.68 -19.22 3.50
N ALA A 419 1.00 -18.46 2.66
CA ALA A 419 -0.31 -17.90 2.96
C ALA A 419 -1.34 -18.34 1.91
N ALA A 420 -2.56 -18.58 2.38
CA ALA A 420 -3.73 -18.73 1.53
C ALA A 420 -4.86 -17.84 2.05
N GLU A 421 -5.67 -17.30 1.15
CA GLU A 421 -6.87 -16.52 1.50
C GLU A 421 -8.01 -16.82 0.54
N LEU A 422 -9.20 -16.99 1.12
CA LEU A 422 -10.48 -17.05 0.43
C LEU A 422 -11.35 -15.92 0.98
N PHE A 423 -11.95 -15.11 0.10
CA PHE A 423 -12.88 -14.06 0.52
C PHE A 423 -14.14 -14.00 -0.35
N TYR A 424 -15.20 -13.41 0.21
CA TYR A 424 -16.39 -12.99 -0.51
C TYR A 424 -16.66 -11.50 -0.27
N GLY A 425 -16.54 -10.70 -1.32
CA GLY A 425 -16.79 -9.26 -1.29
C GLY A 425 -18.26 -8.94 -1.61
N TYR A 426 -19.07 -8.74 -0.58
CA TYR A 426 -20.47 -8.37 -0.72
C TYR A 426 -20.61 -6.86 -0.88
N LYS A 427 -21.18 -6.41 -2.01
CA LYS A 427 -21.44 -4.98 -2.29
C LYS A 427 -22.94 -4.69 -2.30
N PRO A 428 -23.58 -4.39 -1.15
CA PRO A 428 -24.99 -4.04 -1.08
C PRO A 428 -25.31 -2.72 -1.78
N SER A 429 -24.33 -1.85 -1.93
CA SER A 429 -24.41 -0.57 -2.62
C SER A 429 -23.07 -0.21 -3.26
N PRO A 430 -23.01 0.72 -4.24
CA PRO A 430 -21.76 1.11 -4.88
C PRO A 430 -20.71 1.70 -3.92
N TRP A 431 -21.12 2.28 -2.80
CA TRP A 431 -20.25 2.93 -1.83
C TRP A 431 -19.81 2.02 -0.67
N LEU A 432 -20.39 0.80 -0.51
CA LEU A 432 -20.15 -0.07 0.63
C LEU A 432 -19.71 -1.47 0.19
N LEU A 433 -18.58 -1.92 0.71
CA LEU A 433 -18.08 -3.30 0.64
C LEU A 433 -18.06 -3.90 2.05
N LEU A 434 -18.59 -5.10 2.18
CA LEU A 434 -18.50 -5.97 3.36
C LEU A 434 -17.83 -7.27 2.92
N GLN A 435 -16.68 -7.63 3.49
CA GLN A 435 -15.87 -8.73 2.98
C GLN A 435 -15.42 -9.66 4.10
N PRO A 436 -16.19 -10.73 4.40
CA PRO A 436 -15.66 -11.84 5.17
C PRO A 436 -14.57 -12.59 4.39
N GLY A 437 -13.58 -13.11 5.12
CA GLY A 437 -12.48 -13.89 4.57
C GLY A 437 -11.94 -14.92 5.55
N LEU A 438 -11.39 -16.00 5.02
CA LEU A 438 -10.69 -17.03 5.76
C LEU A 438 -9.25 -17.07 5.24
N GLN A 439 -8.29 -17.00 6.15
CA GLN A 439 -6.87 -17.07 5.84
C GLN A 439 -6.24 -18.27 6.54
N TYR A 440 -5.25 -18.87 5.90
CA TYR A 440 -4.43 -19.94 6.44
C TYR A 440 -2.96 -19.58 6.22
N LEU A 441 -2.17 -19.67 7.29
CA LEU A 441 -0.73 -19.45 7.25
C LEU A 441 -0.04 -20.73 7.71
N HIS A 442 0.86 -21.24 6.88
CA HIS A 442 1.76 -22.32 7.21
C HIS A 442 3.14 -21.74 7.48
N GLN A 443 3.76 -22.16 8.57
CA GLN A 443 5.00 -21.59 9.10
C GLN A 443 4.92 -20.07 9.33
N PRO A 444 4.05 -19.60 10.22
CA PRO A 444 3.88 -18.16 10.46
C PRO A 444 5.21 -17.48 10.82
N GLY A 445 5.50 -16.35 10.15
CA GLY A 445 6.79 -15.67 10.28
C GLY A 445 7.97 -16.39 9.63
N GLY A 446 7.73 -17.48 8.89
CA GLY A 446 8.75 -18.35 8.30
C GLY A 446 9.38 -19.31 9.30
N ILE A 447 8.72 -19.61 10.43
CA ILE A 447 9.23 -20.40 11.56
C ILE A 447 8.49 -21.73 11.63
N ASP A 448 9.23 -22.84 11.56
CA ASP A 448 8.67 -24.19 11.54
C ASP A 448 8.05 -24.61 12.89
N GLU A 449 8.59 -24.07 13.97
CA GLU A 449 8.14 -24.36 15.34
C GLU A 449 6.87 -23.63 15.77
N VAL A 450 6.41 -22.66 14.98
CA VAL A 450 5.12 -21.96 15.23
C VAL A 450 3.99 -22.71 14.54
N ASP A 451 2.95 -23.02 15.30
CA ASP A 451 1.78 -23.72 14.79
C ASP A 451 1.12 -22.97 13.64
N ASP A 452 0.67 -23.71 12.63
CA ASP A 452 -0.06 -23.16 11.49
C ASP A 452 -1.31 -22.40 11.95
N ALA A 453 -1.55 -21.22 11.39
CA ALA A 453 -2.63 -20.35 11.85
C ALA A 453 -3.81 -20.32 10.90
N THR A 454 -5.01 -20.51 11.42
CA THR A 454 -6.28 -20.26 10.72
C THR A 454 -6.92 -18.98 11.26
N VAL A 455 -7.20 -18.02 10.38
CA VAL A 455 -7.66 -16.68 10.75
C VAL A 455 -8.96 -16.34 10.03
N LEU A 456 -9.96 -15.91 10.79
CA LEU A 456 -11.17 -15.29 10.25
C LEU A 456 -10.94 -13.77 10.16
N SER A 457 -11.19 -13.20 8.98
CA SER A 457 -11.07 -11.76 8.73
C SER A 457 -12.38 -11.16 8.24
N PHE A 458 -12.55 -9.87 8.50
CA PHE A 458 -13.69 -9.09 8.01
C PHE A 458 -13.24 -7.68 7.65
N LYS A 459 -13.43 -7.30 6.38
CA LYS A 459 -13.11 -5.95 5.86
C LYS A 459 -14.38 -5.18 5.59
N ILE A 460 -14.39 -3.91 5.97
CA ILE A 460 -15.42 -2.94 5.59
C ILE A 460 -14.71 -1.84 4.80
N SER A 461 -15.25 -1.48 3.64
CA SER A 461 -14.79 -0.30 2.90
C SER A 461 -15.97 0.58 2.53
N ALA A 462 -15.86 1.88 2.81
CA ALA A 462 -16.90 2.85 2.50
C ALA A 462 -16.32 4.09 1.81
N THR A 463 -17.01 4.55 0.76
CA THR A 463 -16.67 5.76 -0.01
C THR A 463 -17.70 6.84 0.24
N PHE A 464 -17.24 8.05 0.57
CA PHE A 464 -18.08 9.20 0.94
C PHE A 464 -17.97 10.35 -0.06
#